data_8a1b994393115ad0aed433c5e2396406
#
_entry.id   8a1b994393115ad0aed433c5e2396406
#
_cell.length_a   1.000
_cell.length_b   1.000
_cell.length_c   1.000
_cell.angle_alpha   90.00
_cell.angle_beta   90.00
_cell.angle_gamma   90.00
#
_symmetry.space_group_name_H-M   'P 1'
#
loop_
_entity.id
_entity.type
_entity.pdbx_description
1 polymer ?
#
loop_
_entity_poly.entity_id
_entity_poly.type
_entity_poly.pdbx_seq_one_letter_code
_entity_poly.pdbx_strand_id
1 'polypeptide(L)'
;MKPVIALAAALLATAVQASPEQDISEFQAYYEKRFPAFSLNEYVDGAYILPVYADGRAQWEEVEEFPPYEANVEAGETLWNQSFANGKMYADCFTAPLEKIRASHPYFDEATQQVVTLEYALNNCRKENGEKPLKWKKGPIADLSAFLAWQSRGQKIDVKIESEGARKAYEEGKQFFYAKRGQLNMSCADCHVYNAGNKARSEVLSPALGHVSHWPVYRAKWSELGTLHRRYGGCNKNIRATPQKAQSEA
;
A
#
# COMPACT_ATOMS: atom_id res chain seq x y z
N MET A 1 38.52 -55.34 -18.90
CA MET A 1 37.58 -54.25 -19.12
C MET A 1 37.20 -53.71 -17.72
N LYS A 2 37.66 -52.52 -17.35
CA LYS A 2 37.33 -51.88 -16.07
C LYS A 2 36.14 -50.92 -16.30
N PRO A 3 35.09 -50.91 -15.51
CA PRO A 3 33.99 -49.96 -15.65
C PRO A 3 34.44 -48.57 -15.16
N VAL A 4 34.25 -47.54 -15.99
CA VAL A 4 34.39 -46.13 -15.62
C VAL A 4 33.07 -45.71 -15.02
N ILE A 5 33.06 -45.47 -13.71
CA ILE A 5 31.90 -44.88 -13.02
C ILE A 5 32.02 -43.36 -13.24
N ALA A 6 31.15 -42.80 -14.09
CA ALA A 6 31.00 -41.38 -14.21
C ALA A 6 30.16 -40.84 -13.06
N LEU A 7 30.78 -40.10 -12.15
CA LEU A 7 30.10 -39.39 -11.09
C LEU A 7 29.47 -38.10 -11.70
N ALA A 8 28.16 -38.12 -11.90
CA ALA A 8 27.41 -36.91 -12.29
C ALA A 8 27.26 -36.04 -11.04
N ALA A 9 28.02 -34.96 -10.95
CA ALA A 9 27.82 -33.93 -9.95
C ALA A 9 26.58 -33.11 -10.35
N ALA A 10 25.47 -33.34 -9.64
CA ALA A 10 24.30 -32.48 -9.76
C ALA A 10 24.61 -31.14 -9.08
N LEU A 11 24.86 -30.10 -9.88
CA LEU A 11 24.89 -28.72 -9.44
C LEU A 11 23.46 -28.32 -9.07
N LEU A 12 23.15 -28.37 -7.77
CA LEU A 12 21.98 -27.71 -7.21
C LEU A 12 22.20 -26.20 -7.33
N ALA A 13 21.71 -25.60 -8.40
CA ALA A 13 21.55 -24.17 -8.49
C ALA A 13 20.49 -23.76 -7.46
N THR A 14 20.90 -23.35 -6.27
CA THR A 14 20.05 -22.62 -5.35
C THR A 14 19.70 -21.30 -6.03
N ALA A 15 18.44 -21.15 -6.47
CA ALA A 15 17.94 -19.85 -6.90
C ALA A 15 18.09 -18.91 -5.69
N VAL A 16 19.04 -18.00 -5.76
CA VAL A 16 19.15 -16.91 -4.77
C VAL A 16 17.95 -16.03 -4.99
N GLN A 17 16.98 -16.13 -4.13
CA GLN A 17 15.83 -15.25 -4.13
C GLN A 17 16.32 -13.89 -3.66
N ALA A 18 16.04 -12.83 -4.43
CA ALA A 18 16.45 -11.47 -4.07
C ALA A 18 15.86 -11.10 -2.71
N SER A 19 16.65 -10.45 -1.86
CA SER A 19 16.15 -9.97 -0.57
C SER A 19 15.23 -8.76 -0.76
N PRO A 20 14.33 -8.44 0.21
CA PRO A 20 13.53 -7.23 0.15
C PRO A 20 14.35 -5.95 -0.06
N GLU A 21 15.54 -5.87 0.51
CA GLU A 21 16.46 -4.72 0.36
C GLU A 21 17.02 -4.64 -1.06
N GLN A 22 17.35 -5.78 -1.66
CA GLN A 22 17.79 -5.85 -3.05
C GLN A 22 16.64 -5.45 -3.98
N ASP A 23 15.43 -5.95 -3.76
CA ASP A 23 14.25 -5.56 -4.53
C ASP A 23 13.98 -4.06 -4.45
N ILE A 24 14.10 -3.45 -3.27
CA ILE A 24 13.96 -2.00 -3.09
C ILE A 24 14.99 -1.25 -3.94
N SER A 25 16.26 -1.66 -3.86
CA SER A 25 17.35 -1.03 -4.62
C SER A 25 17.13 -1.15 -6.14
N GLU A 26 16.78 -2.32 -6.62
CA GLU A 26 16.50 -2.56 -8.04
C GLU A 26 15.28 -1.77 -8.53
N PHE A 27 14.25 -1.69 -7.69
CA PHE A 27 13.02 -0.96 -8.01
C PHE A 27 13.26 0.56 -8.07
N GLN A 28 14.04 1.10 -7.15
CA GLN A 28 14.47 2.50 -7.17
C GLN A 28 15.31 2.81 -8.41
N ALA A 29 16.33 2.00 -8.68
CA ALA A 29 17.19 2.16 -9.87
C ALA A 29 16.40 2.08 -11.19
N TYR A 30 15.37 1.21 -11.25
CA TYR A 30 14.47 1.14 -12.40
C TYR A 30 13.76 2.47 -12.65
N TYR A 31 13.21 3.11 -11.62
CA TYR A 31 12.49 4.37 -11.77
C TYR A 31 13.42 5.56 -12.01
N GLU A 32 14.58 5.62 -11.39
CA GLU A 32 15.61 6.63 -11.70
C GLU A 32 16.03 6.57 -13.18
N LYS A 33 16.24 5.37 -13.72
CA LYS A 33 16.54 5.18 -15.13
C LYS A 33 15.37 5.56 -16.04
N ARG A 34 14.13 5.23 -15.64
CA ARG A 34 12.94 5.45 -16.45
C ARG A 34 12.51 6.92 -16.48
N PHE A 35 12.68 7.62 -15.39
CA PHE A 35 12.28 9.02 -15.20
C PHE A 35 13.44 9.84 -14.59
N PRO A 36 14.55 10.05 -15.33
CA PRO A 36 15.77 10.62 -14.78
C PRO A 36 15.65 12.08 -14.35
N ALA A 37 14.53 12.74 -14.64
CA ALA A 37 14.25 14.11 -14.24
C ALA A 37 13.75 14.24 -12.79
N PHE A 38 13.43 13.13 -12.13
CA PHE A 38 12.80 13.12 -10.79
C PHE A 38 13.68 12.42 -9.76
N SER A 39 13.76 13.02 -8.58
CA SER A 39 14.37 12.37 -7.42
C SER A 39 13.41 11.35 -6.80
N LEU A 40 13.96 10.38 -6.04
CA LEU A 40 13.15 9.36 -5.36
C LEU A 40 12.11 9.96 -4.39
N ASN A 41 12.41 11.11 -3.78
CA ASN A 41 11.50 11.74 -2.83
C ASN A 41 10.24 12.34 -3.49
N GLU A 42 10.31 12.71 -4.77
CA GLU A 42 9.17 13.30 -5.48
C GLU A 42 8.07 12.28 -5.78
N TYR A 43 8.39 10.96 -5.75
CA TYR A 43 7.38 9.92 -5.99
C TYR A 43 6.26 9.88 -4.94
N VAL A 44 6.41 10.60 -3.84
CA VAL A 44 5.31 10.80 -2.87
C VAL A 44 4.09 11.47 -3.53
N ASP A 45 4.29 12.29 -4.55
CA ASP A 45 3.22 12.96 -5.30
C ASP A 45 2.59 12.07 -6.39
N GLY A 46 3.02 10.82 -6.51
CA GLY A 46 2.42 9.82 -7.40
C GLY A 46 2.49 10.19 -8.88
N ALA A 47 1.34 10.21 -9.56
CA ALA A 47 1.28 10.55 -10.98
C ALA A 47 1.54 12.03 -11.28
N TYR A 48 1.38 12.92 -10.31
CA TYR A 48 1.50 14.37 -10.49
C TYR A 48 2.91 14.85 -10.79
N ILE A 49 3.95 14.05 -10.50
CA ILE A 49 5.31 14.36 -10.92
C ILE A 49 5.53 14.23 -12.43
N LEU A 50 4.69 13.46 -13.12
CA LEU A 50 4.90 13.11 -14.53
C LEU A 50 4.57 14.28 -15.45
N PRO A 51 5.43 14.60 -16.46
CA PRO A 51 5.18 15.71 -17.40
C PRO A 51 3.85 15.60 -18.13
N VAL A 52 3.40 14.38 -18.42
CA VAL A 52 2.10 14.12 -19.07
C VAL A 52 0.91 14.56 -18.20
N TYR A 53 1.15 14.87 -16.93
CA TYR A 53 0.13 15.27 -15.94
C TYR A 53 0.37 16.68 -15.36
N ALA A 54 1.14 17.51 -16.05
CA ALA A 54 1.48 18.87 -15.57
C ALA A 54 0.24 19.72 -15.24
N ASP A 55 -0.76 19.74 -16.13
CA ASP A 55 -2.03 20.46 -15.90
C ASP A 55 -2.80 19.88 -14.70
N GLY A 56 -2.78 18.57 -14.54
CA GLY A 56 -3.39 17.89 -13.40
C GLY A 56 -2.66 18.18 -12.09
N ARG A 57 -1.33 18.38 -12.15
CA ARG A 57 -0.55 18.80 -10.98
C ARG A 57 -0.96 20.21 -10.51
N ALA A 58 -1.02 21.16 -11.41
CA ALA A 58 -1.45 22.52 -11.09
C ALA A 58 -2.85 22.55 -10.46
N GLN A 59 -3.80 21.79 -11.02
CA GLN A 59 -5.15 21.66 -10.46
C GLN A 59 -5.15 20.99 -9.07
N TRP A 60 -4.29 20.00 -8.87
CA TRP A 60 -4.15 19.34 -7.57
C TRP A 60 -3.57 20.29 -6.53
N GLU A 61 -2.52 21.03 -6.86
CA GLU A 61 -1.92 22.05 -5.98
C GLU A 61 -2.94 23.11 -5.56
N GLU A 62 -3.79 23.58 -6.49
CA GLU A 62 -4.89 24.49 -6.20
C GLU A 62 -5.93 23.88 -5.24
N VAL A 63 -6.29 22.61 -5.44
CA VAL A 63 -7.24 21.90 -4.57
C VAL A 63 -6.65 21.67 -3.16
N GLU A 64 -5.33 21.51 -3.03
CA GLU A 64 -4.67 21.32 -1.74
C GLU A 64 -4.62 22.59 -0.87
N GLU A 65 -4.94 23.78 -1.42
CA GLU A 65 -5.13 25.00 -0.62
C GLU A 65 -6.38 24.90 0.27
N PHE A 66 -7.44 24.23 -0.20
CA PHE A 66 -8.67 23.94 0.53
C PHE A 66 -9.12 22.50 0.26
N PRO A 67 -8.46 21.52 0.85
CA PRO A 67 -8.62 20.14 0.45
C PRO A 67 -9.99 19.58 0.85
N PRO A 68 -10.72 18.93 -0.09
CA PRO A 68 -12.08 18.43 0.16
C PRO A 68 -12.14 17.31 1.21
N TYR A 69 -11.00 16.84 1.66
CA TYR A 69 -10.87 15.80 2.71
C TYR A 69 -10.57 16.36 4.10
N GLU A 70 -10.46 17.68 4.28
CA GLU A 70 -10.16 18.30 5.58
C GLU A 70 -11.17 17.89 6.65
N ALA A 71 -12.46 18.00 6.35
CA ALA A 71 -13.53 17.56 7.24
C ALA A 71 -13.44 16.06 7.62
N ASN A 72 -12.87 15.23 6.74
CA ASN A 72 -12.64 13.81 7.05
C ASN A 72 -11.49 13.62 8.03
N VAL A 73 -10.43 14.44 7.95
CA VAL A 73 -9.32 14.43 8.91
C VAL A 73 -9.84 14.83 10.30
N GLU A 74 -10.65 15.90 10.40
CA GLU A 74 -11.27 16.35 11.64
C GLU A 74 -12.24 15.29 12.23
N ALA A 75 -13.04 14.65 11.37
CA ALA A 75 -13.89 13.52 11.79
C ALA A 75 -13.07 12.34 12.31
N GLY A 76 -11.94 12.06 11.67
CA GLY A 76 -10.99 11.04 12.10
C GLY A 76 -10.37 11.36 13.46
N GLU A 77 -9.98 12.62 13.70
CA GLU A 77 -9.50 13.10 14.99
C GLU A 77 -10.53 12.96 16.09
N THR A 78 -11.78 13.34 15.79
CA THR A 78 -12.89 13.18 16.71
C THR A 78 -13.09 11.71 17.09
N LEU A 79 -13.08 10.81 16.13
CA LEU A 79 -13.20 9.36 16.36
C LEU A 79 -12.01 8.82 17.15
N TRP A 80 -10.80 9.28 16.87
CA TRP A 80 -9.58 8.86 17.56
C TRP A 80 -9.63 9.20 19.06
N ASN A 81 -10.16 10.37 19.39
CA ASN A 81 -10.28 10.87 20.75
C ASN A 81 -11.56 10.41 21.47
N GLN A 82 -12.45 9.70 20.78
CA GLN A 82 -13.67 9.18 21.38
C GLN A 82 -13.39 7.92 22.19
N SER A 83 -13.86 7.91 23.45
CA SER A 83 -13.78 6.72 24.30
C SER A 83 -14.73 5.61 23.82
N PHE A 84 -14.29 4.39 23.90
CA PHE A 84 -15.14 3.20 23.80
C PHE A 84 -16.05 3.06 25.02
N ALA A 85 -17.02 2.18 24.94
CA ALA A 85 -17.96 1.93 26.04
C ALA A 85 -17.27 1.49 27.35
N ASN A 86 -16.09 0.90 27.27
CA ASN A 86 -15.29 0.48 28.43
C ASN A 86 -14.32 1.58 28.96
N GLY A 87 -14.37 2.81 28.42
CA GLY A 87 -13.56 3.94 28.81
C GLY A 87 -12.17 4.03 28.16
N LYS A 88 -11.74 3.00 27.41
CA LYS A 88 -10.50 3.05 26.61
C LYS A 88 -10.67 3.83 25.32
N MET A 89 -9.56 4.17 24.67
CA MET A 89 -9.51 4.88 23.40
C MET A 89 -8.63 4.14 22.39
N TYR A 90 -8.62 4.58 21.14
CA TYR A 90 -7.72 4.02 20.14
C TYR A 90 -6.25 4.11 20.54
N ALA A 91 -5.83 5.21 21.18
CA ALA A 91 -4.46 5.40 21.65
C ALA A 91 -3.99 4.29 22.60
N ASP A 92 -4.89 3.65 23.35
CA ASP A 92 -4.54 2.54 24.26
C ASP A 92 -4.17 1.23 23.53
N CYS A 93 -4.47 1.14 22.24
CA CYS A 93 -4.17 -0.03 21.41
C CYS A 93 -2.84 0.10 20.63
N PHE A 94 -2.24 1.27 20.59
CA PHE A 94 -1.03 1.51 19.80
C PHE A 94 0.14 1.88 20.71
N THR A 95 1.26 1.21 20.54
CA THR A 95 2.49 1.48 21.30
C THR A 95 3.39 2.52 20.63
N ALA A 96 3.23 2.72 19.32
CA ALA A 96 3.98 3.71 18.58
C ALA A 96 3.46 5.13 18.86
N PRO A 97 4.33 6.16 18.85
CA PRO A 97 3.90 7.56 18.86
C PRO A 97 2.93 7.84 17.71
N LEU A 98 1.98 8.75 17.93
CA LEU A 98 0.87 9.05 17.00
C LEU A 98 1.37 9.30 15.55
N GLU A 99 2.43 10.09 15.42
CA GLU A 99 3.03 10.47 14.14
C GLU A 99 3.73 9.30 13.41
N LYS A 100 3.97 8.17 14.10
CA LYS A 100 4.61 6.98 13.52
C LYS A 100 3.66 5.84 13.24
N ILE A 101 2.43 5.89 13.76
CA ILE A 101 1.47 4.78 13.62
C ILE A 101 1.25 4.44 12.13
N ARG A 102 0.94 5.42 11.28
CA ARG A 102 0.71 5.17 9.84
C ARG A 102 1.97 4.65 9.15
N ALA A 103 3.13 5.20 9.49
CA ALA A 103 4.41 4.88 8.85
C ALA A 103 4.91 3.46 9.17
N SER A 104 4.48 2.86 10.29
CA SER A 104 4.83 1.50 10.71
C SER A 104 3.88 0.41 10.18
N HIS A 105 2.89 0.77 9.38
CA HIS A 105 1.94 -0.20 8.82
C HIS A 105 2.07 -0.31 7.29
N PRO A 106 1.86 -1.53 6.73
CA PRO A 106 1.54 -2.78 7.42
C PRO A 106 2.75 -3.36 8.17
N TYR A 107 2.51 -4.24 9.11
CA TYR A 107 3.54 -5.08 9.72
C TYR A 107 3.10 -6.55 9.73
N PHE A 108 4.05 -7.46 9.94
CA PHE A 108 3.74 -8.89 10.10
C PHE A 108 3.65 -9.21 11.60
N ASP A 109 2.54 -9.79 12.01
CA ASP A 109 2.31 -10.23 13.38
C ASP A 109 2.69 -11.72 13.51
N GLU A 110 3.78 -11.99 14.24
CA GLU A 110 4.28 -13.34 14.46
C GLU A 110 3.34 -14.22 15.29
N ALA A 111 2.53 -13.63 16.16
CA ALA A 111 1.62 -14.40 17.00
C ALA A 111 0.44 -14.96 16.19
N THR A 112 -0.08 -14.15 15.26
CA THR A 112 -1.22 -14.53 14.41
C THR A 112 -0.80 -15.00 13.02
N GLN A 113 0.49 -14.87 12.66
CA GLN A 113 1.04 -15.17 11.33
C GLN A 113 0.33 -14.45 10.20
N GLN A 114 -0.03 -13.16 10.42
CA GLN A 114 -0.79 -12.35 9.49
C GLN A 114 -0.17 -10.99 9.22
N VAL A 115 -0.40 -10.47 8.02
CA VAL A 115 -0.12 -9.06 7.71
C VAL A 115 -1.20 -8.18 8.32
N VAL A 116 -0.79 -7.26 9.17
CA VAL A 116 -1.66 -6.31 9.86
C VAL A 116 -1.58 -4.97 9.13
N THR A 117 -2.64 -4.61 8.41
CA THR A 117 -2.78 -3.25 7.84
C THR A 117 -3.24 -2.26 8.91
N LEU A 118 -3.11 -0.96 8.66
CA LEU A 118 -3.59 0.06 9.58
C LEU A 118 -5.09 -0.10 9.86
N GLU A 119 -5.90 -0.34 8.82
CA GLU A 119 -7.34 -0.54 8.98
C GLU A 119 -7.66 -1.82 9.76
N TYR A 120 -6.83 -2.86 9.65
CA TYR A 120 -6.97 -4.07 10.46
C TYR A 120 -6.68 -3.77 11.93
N ALA A 121 -5.58 -3.08 12.23
CA ALA A 121 -5.23 -2.69 13.59
C ALA A 121 -6.34 -1.84 14.25
N LEU A 122 -6.87 -0.85 13.55
CA LEU A 122 -8.00 -0.03 14.00
C LEU A 122 -9.25 -0.87 14.31
N ASN A 123 -9.60 -1.79 13.43
CA ASN A 123 -10.75 -2.67 13.63
C ASN A 123 -10.52 -3.71 14.73
N ASN A 124 -9.29 -4.16 14.90
CA ASN A 124 -8.93 -5.08 15.97
C ASN A 124 -9.04 -4.38 17.34
N CYS A 125 -8.51 -3.17 17.46
CA CYS A 125 -8.68 -2.33 18.64
C CYS A 125 -10.16 -2.18 19.03
N ARG A 126 -11.04 -1.92 18.07
CA ARG A 126 -12.49 -1.86 18.33
C ARG A 126 -13.03 -3.16 18.87
N LYS A 127 -12.74 -4.29 18.24
CA LYS A 127 -13.20 -5.61 18.65
C LYS A 127 -12.77 -5.97 20.09
N GLU A 128 -11.50 -5.71 20.40
CA GLU A 128 -10.93 -5.95 21.73
C GLU A 128 -11.59 -5.10 22.83
N ASN A 129 -12.16 -3.95 22.44
CA ASN A 129 -12.88 -3.06 23.33
C ASN A 129 -14.41 -3.17 23.22
N GLY A 130 -14.92 -4.28 22.63
CA GLY A 130 -16.35 -4.58 22.58
C GLY A 130 -17.13 -3.83 21.50
N GLU A 131 -16.44 -3.12 20.62
CA GLU A 131 -17.05 -2.33 19.57
C GLU A 131 -17.18 -3.11 18.25
N LYS A 132 -18.20 -2.75 17.45
CA LYS A 132 -18.36 -3.32 16.10
C LYS A 132 -17.25 -2.82 15.15
N PRO A 133 -16.68 -3.69 14.31
CA PRO A 133 -15.72 -3.28 13.31
C PRO A 133 -16.34 -2.33 12.27
N LEU A 134 -15.54 -1.39 11.79
CA LEU A 134 -15.90 -0.46 10.73
C LEU A 134 -15.79 -1.14 9.35
N LYS A 135 -16.51 -0.60 8.36
CA LYS A 135 -16.39 -1.07 6.97
C LYS A 135 -15.03 -0.70 6.38
N TRP A 136 -14.37 -1.63 5.72
CA TRP A 136 -12.97 -1.53 5.27
C TRP A 136 -12.64 -0.45 4.24
N LYS A 137 -13.60 0.03 3.46
CA LYS A 137 -13.30 0.73 2.21
C LYS A 137 -13.50 2.24 2.25
N LYS A 138 -14.34 2.75 3.15
CA LYS A 138 -14.76 4.15 3.21
C LYS A 138 -15.47 4.48 4.52
N GLY A 139 -15.81 5.77 4.72
CA GLY A 139 -16.46 6.28 5.93
C GLY A 139 -15.50 6.26 7.12
N PRO A 140 -15.96 6.01 8.36
CA PRO A 140 -15.17 6.20 9.57
C PRO A 140 -13.80 5.54 9.58
N ILE A 141 -13.61 4.39 8.91
CA ILE A 141 -12.29 3.75 8.79
C ILE A 141 -11.35 4.59 7.92
N ALA A 142 -11.86 5.19 6.84
CA ALA A 142 -11.07 6.06 5.99
C ALA A 142 -10.77 7.39 6.67
N ASP A 143 -11.69 7.91 7.48
CA ASP A 143 -11.52 9.15 8.24
C ASP A 143 -10.43 8.97 9.31
N LEU A 144 -10.47 7.88 10.09
CA LEU A 144 -9.39 7.51 11.04
C LEU A 144 -8.05 7.32 10.34
N SER A 145 -8.02 6.59 9.22
CA SER A 145 -6.79 6.38 8.45
C SER A 145 -6.26 7.71 7.89
N ALA A 146 -7.13 8.65 7.50
CA ALA A 146 -6.74 9.97 7.01
C ALA A 146 -6.14 10.83 8.14
N PHE A 147 -6.75 10.84 9.32
CA PHE A 147 -6.19 11.51 10.49
C PHE A 147 -4.79 10.99 10.81
N LEU A 148 -4.61 9.67 10.91
CA LEU A 148 -3.30 9.08 11.19
C LEU A 148 -2.27 9.34 10.07
N ALA A 149 -2.70 9.36 8.81
CA ALA A 149 -1.84 9.73 7.70
C ALA A 149 -1.43 11.21 7.76
N TRP A 150 -2.35 12.08 8.16
CA TRP A 150 -2.07 13.50 8.37
C TRP A 150 -1.05 13.73 9.48
N GLN A 151 -1.18 13.04 10.61
CA GLN A 151 -0.22 13.09 11.71
C GLN A 151 1.16 12.54 11.31
N SER A 152 1.21 11.61 10.36
CA SER A 152 2.45 10.99 9.87
C SER A 152 3.10 11.74 8.70
N ARG A 153 2.65 12.94 8.33
CA ARG A 153 3.27 13.74 7.25
C ARG A 153 4.75 13.95 7.52
N GLY A 154 5.57 13.76 6.48
CA GLY A 154 7.02 13.85 6.58
C GLY A 154 7.72 12.62 7.17
N GLN A 155 6.99 11.67 7.72
CA GLN A 155 7.57 10.39 8.18
C GLN A 155 7.81 9.46 6.99
N LYS A 156 8.95 8.79 6.98
CA LYS A 156 9.21 7.71 6.03
C LYS A 156 8.48 6.45 6.47
N ILE A 157 7.93 5.72 5.49
CA ILE A 157 7.37 4.38 5.73
C ILE A 157 8.50 3.47 6.22
N ASP A 158 8.32 2.87 7.38
CA ASP A 158 9.31 2.03 8.06
C ASP A 158 8.73 0.64 8.38
N VAL A 159 8.50 -0.13 7.34
CA VAL A 159 8.02 -1.51 7.43
C VAL A 159 9.20 -2.46 7.55
N LYS A 160 9.17 -3.34 8.56
CA LYS A 160 10.24 -4.32 8.81
C LYS A 160 9.86 -5.67 8.21
N ILE A 161 10.81 -6.28 7.49
CA ILE A 161 10.66 -7.61 6.88
C ILE A 161 11.83 -8.47 7.35
N GLU A 162 11.91 -8.70 8.67
CA GLU A 162 13.07 -9.32 9.31
C GLU A 162 12.85 -10.82 9.56
N SER A 163 11.62 -11.22 9.88
CA SER A 163 11.31 -12.62 10.20
C SER A 163 11.06 -13.47 8.95
N GLU A 164 11.07 -14.79 9.12
CA GLU A 164 10.75 -15.74 8.06
C GLU A 164 9.30 -15.57 7.57
N GLY A 165 8.35 -15.40 8.52
CA GLY A 165 6.95 -15.17 8.22
C GLY A 165 6.73 -13.87 7.44
N ALA A 166 7.39 -12.78 7.85
CA ALA A 166 7.33 -11.50 7.14
C ALA A 166 7.91 -11.60 5.72
N ARG A 167 9.03 -12.31 5.53
CA ARG A 167 9.63 -12.55 4.21
C ARG A 167 8.72 -13.36 3.31
N LYS A 168 8.11 -14.41 3.85
CA LYS A 168 7.15 -15.23 3.11
C LYS A 168 5.96 -14.38 2.65
N ALA A 169 5.37 -13.59 3.53
CA ALA A 169 4.26 -12.68 3.20
C ALA A 169 4.67 -11.63 2.14
N TYR A 170 5.89 -11.12 2.22
CA TYR A 170 6.46 -10.21 1.23
C TYR A 170 6.56 -10.88 -0.15
N GLU A 171 7.12 -12.09 -0.22
CA GLU A 171 7.27 -12.83 -1.48
C GLU A 171 5.91 -13.19 -2.11
N GLU A 172 4.93 -13.57 -1.30
CA GLU A 172 3.57 -13.82 -1.76
C GLU A 172 2.95 -12.54 -2.35
N GLY A 173 3.12 -11.40 -1.68
CA GLY A 173 2.70 -10.09 -2.16
C GLY A 173 3.40 -9.68 -3.46
N LYS A 174 4.72 -9.93 -3.56
CA LYS A 174 5.52 -9.69 -4.77
C LYS A 174 5.02 -10.56 -5.92
N GLN A 175 4.82 -11.85 -5.70
CA GLN A 175 4.27 -12.75 -6.71
C GLN A 175 2.89 -12.27 -7.17
N PHE A 176 2.01 -11.89 -6.24
CA PHE A 176 0.69 -11.36 -6.58
C PHE A 176 0.77 -10.07 -7.39
N PHE A 177 1.71 -9.16 -7.08
CA PHE A 177 1.90 -7.90 -7.79
C PHE A 177 2.29 -8.11 -9.26
N TYR A 178 3.11 -9.11 -9.56
CA TYR A 178 3.56 -9.44 -10.92
C TYR A 178 2.67 -10.48 -11.64
N ALA A 179 1.85 -11.24 -10.91
CA ALA A 179 1.00 -12.26 -11.52
C ALA A 179 -0.11 -11.66 -12.37
N LYS A 180 -0.21 -12.12 -13.60
CA LYS A 180 -1.29 -11.74 -14.53
C LYS A 180 -2.59 -12.45 -14.17
N ARG A 181 -3.71 -11.71 -14.26
CA ARG A 181 -5.03 -12.21 -13.89
C ARG A 181 -6.16 -11.48 -14.60
N GLY A 182 -7.37 -11.99 -14.41
CA GLY A 182 -8.58 -11.47 -15.05
C GLY A 182 -8.63 -11.75 -16.54
N GLN A 183 -9.75 -11.41 -17.15
CA GLN A 183 -9.95 -11.64 -18.60
C GLN A 183 -9.00 -10.82 -19.48
N LEU A 184 -8.49 -9.69 -18.96
CA LEU A 184 -7.52 -8.88 -19.69
C LEU A 184 -6.07 -9.35 -19.49
N ASN A 185 -5.86 -10.41 -18.70
CA ASN A 185 -4.53 -10.99 -18.44
C ASN A 185 -3.46 -9.95 -18.06
N MET A 186 -3.77 -9.11 -17.06
CA MET A 186 -2.90 -8.02 -16.60
C MET A 186 -2.53 -8.18 -15.15
N SER A 187 -1.34 -7.70 -14.79
CA SER A 187 -0.83 -7.61 -13.43
C SER A 187 -0.86 -6.16 -12.92
N CYS A 188 -0.56 -5.95 -11.63
CA CYS A 188 -0.32 -4.61 -11.10
C CYS A 188 0.88 -3.95 -11.80
N ALA A 189 1.95 -4.74 -12.01
CA ALA A 189 3.18 -4.29 -12.66
C ALA A 189 2.95 -3.85 -14.12
N ASP A 190 2.03 -4.50 -14.86
CA ASP A 190 1.73 -4.08 -16.23
C ASP A 190 1.32 -2.60 -16.31
N CYS A 191 0.51 -2.13 -15.34
CA CYS A 191 0.07 -0.74 -15.30
C CYS A 191 1.09 0.17 -14.59
N HIS A 192 1.57 -0.24 -13.42
CA HIS A 192 2.27 0.63 -12.49
C HIS A 192 3.80 0.58 -12.58
N VAL A 193 4.37 -0.39 -13.30
CA VAL A 193 5.81 -0.50 -13.61
C VAL A 193 6.03 -0.29 -15.10
N TYR A 194 5.57 -1.23 -15.93
CA TYR A 194 5.91 -1.26 -17.35
C TYR A 194 5.22 -0.15 -18.17
N ASN A 195 4.02 0.27 -17.79
CA ASN A 195 3.27 1.33 -18.45
C ASN A 195 3.08 2.58 -17.57
N ALA A 196 3.85 2.73 -16.49
CA ALA A 196 3.84 3.97 -15.70
C ALA A 196 4.13 5.18 -16.60
N GLY A 197 3.36 6.26 -16.45
CA GLY A 197 3.42 7.46 -17.28
C GLY A 197 2.57 7.43 -18.55
N ASN A 198 2.08 6.25 -18.96
CA ASN A 198 1.14 6.15 -20.08
C ASN A 198 -0.30 6.42 -19.61
N LYS A 199 -1.18 6.67 -20.55
CA LYS A 199 -2.62 6.83 -20.28
C LYS A 199 -3.38 5.54 -20.56
N ALA A 200 -4.25 5.17 -19.62
CA ALA A 200 -5.30 4.18 -19.84
C ALA A 200 -6.63 4.93 -19.89
N ARG A 201 -7.17 5.18 -21.08
CA ARG A 201 -8.26 6.15 -21.34
C ARG A 201 -7.80 7.55 -20.92
N SER A 202 -8.53 8.21 -20.01
CA SER A 202 -8.17 9.53 -19.47
C SER A 202 -7.26 9.48 -18.24
N GLU A 203 -7.06 8.31 -17.65
CA GLU A 203 -6.31 8.17 -16.40
C GLU A 203 -4.83 7.95 -16.70
N VAL A 204 -3.95 8.72 -16.07
CA VAL A 204 -2.49 8.46 -16.10
C VAL A 204 -2.17 7.29 -15.15
N LEU A 205 -1.37 6.36 -15.62
CA LEU A 205 -0.88 5.23 -14.84
C LEU A 205 0.27 5.70 -13.95
N SER A 206 0.01 5.81 -12.66
CA SER A 206 1.02 6.26 -11.68
C SER A 206 2.15 5.24 -11.53
N PRO A 207 3.38 5.69 -11.25
CA PRO A 207 4.47 4.83 -10.81
C PRO A 207 4.07 4.04 -9.56
N ALA A 208 4.53 2.80 -9.44
CA ALA A 208 4.32 2.03 -8.21
C ALA A 208 5.18 2.54 -7.04
N LEU A 209 6.36 3.09 -7.33
CA LEU A 209 7.18 3.74 -6.32
C LEU A 209 6.40 4.90 -5.68
N GLY A 210 6.38 4.97 -4.36
CA GLY A 210 5.58 5.94 -3.60
C GLY A 210 4.06 5.68 -3.61
N HIS A 211 3.57 4.63 -4.29
CA HIS A 211 2.14 4.40 -4.51
C HIS A 211 1.31 4.31 -3.21
N VAL A 212 1.90 3.78 -2.15
CA VAL A 212 1.22 3.59 -0.86
C VAL A 212 1.30 4.81 0.06
N SER A 213 2.17 5.79 -0.24
CA SER A 213 2.44 6.92 0.66
C SER A 213 1.25 7.88 0.80
N HIS A 214 0.35 7.96 -0.19
CA HIS A 214 -0.78 8.89 -0.24
C HIS A 214 -2.16 8.24 -0.01
N TRP A 215 -2.20 7.10 0.69
CA TRP A 215 -3.46 6.46 1.09
C TRP A 215 -3.76 6.66 2.58
N PRO A 216 -5.05 6.89 2.96
CA PRO A 216 -6.26 6.96 2.12
C PRO A 216 -6.25 8.21 1.22
N VAL A 217 -7.08 8.19 0.17
CA VAL A 217 -7.12 9.29 -0.81
C VAL A 217 -8.56 9.72 -1.09
N TYR A 218 -8.77 11.03 -1.22
CA TYR A 218 -9.98 11.58 -1.81
C TYR A 218 -9.92 11.45 -3.33
N ARG A 219 -11.02 11.02 -3.92
CA ARG A 219 -11.14 10.99 -5.37
C ARG A 219 -12.45 11.64 -5.80
N ALA A 220 -12.39 12.64 -6.67
CA ALA A 220 -13.57 13.32 -7.22
C ALA A 220 -14.60 12.31 -7.77
N LYS A 221 -14.14 11.24 -8.45
CA LYS A 221 -15.00 10.15 -8.95
C LYS A 221 -15.78 9.42 -7.85
N TRP A 222 -15.30 9.43 -6.62
CA TRP A 222 -15.98 8.82 -5.47
C TRP A 222 -16.75 9.84 -4.64
N SER A 223 -16.40 11.13 -4.77
CA SER A 223 -16.86 12.24 -3.93
C SER A 223 -16.66 11.98 -2.43
N GLU A 224 -15.66 11.15 -2.09
CA GLU A 224 -15.36 10.74 -0.71
C GLU A 224 -13.94 10.15 -0.61
N LEU A 225 -13.46 10.00 0.62
CA LEU A 225 -12.24 9.24 0.89
C LEU A 225 -12.44 7.74 0.65
N GLY A 226 -11.36 7.09 0.26
CA GLY A 226 -11.29 5.65 0.15
C GLY A 226 -9.95 5.09 0.60
N THR A 227 -9.98 3.96 1.28
CA THR A 227 -8.79 3.21 1.66
C THR A 227 -8.16 2.48 0.47
N LEU A 228 -6.94 2.00 0.64
CA LEU A 228 -6.25 1.19 -0.36
C LEU A 228 -7.01 -0.10 -0.70
N HIS A 229 -7.74 -0.69 0.26
CA HIS A 229 -8.64 -1.83 0.02
C HIS A 229 -9.72 -1.52 -1.04
N ARG A 230 -10.24 -0.28 -1.04
CA ARG A 230 -11.19 0.17 -2.07
C ARG A 230 -10.52 0.21 -3.43
N ARG A 231 -9.28 0.70 -3.49
CA ARG A 231 -8.53 0.83 -4.74
C ARG A 231 -8.18 -0.52 -5.34
N TYR A 232 -7.69 -1.45 -4.55
CA TYR A 232 -7.39 -2.81 -5.02
C TYR A 232 -8.62 -3.50 -5.64
N GLY A 233 -9.78 -3.39 -4.97
CA GLY A 233 -11.03 -3.91 -5.54
C GLY A 233 -11.38 -3.26 -6.87
N GLY A 234 -11.15 -1.96 -7.04
CA GLY A 234 -11.35 -1.24 -8.30
C GLY A 234 -10.39 -1.67 -9.40
N CYS A 235 -9.09 -1.82 -9.08
CA CYS A 235 -8.08 -2.26 -10.05
C CYS A 235 -8.38 -3.68 -10.57
N ASN A 236 -8.72 -4.62 -9.68
CA ASN A 236 -9.10 -5.97 -10.10
C ASN A 236 -10.32 -5.95 -11.05
N LYS A 237 -11.35 -5.17 -10.76
CA LYS A 237 -12.51 -4.99 -11.66
C LYS A 237 -12.11 -4.41 -13.02
N ASN A 238 -11.18 -3.45 -13.06
CA ASN A 238 -10.73 -2.84 -14.31
C ASN A 238 -10.09 -3.86 -15.27
N ILE A 239 -9.41 -4.87 -14.75
CA ILE A 239 -8.82 -5.97 -15.53
C ILE A 239 -9.76 -7.18 -15.66
N ARG A 240 -11.03 -7.04 -15.25
CA ARG A 240 -12.05 -8.10 -15.24
C ARG A 240 -11.64 -9.31 -14.41
N ALA A 241 -10.92 -9.10 -13.32
CA ALA A 241 -10.65 -10.10 -12.30
C ALA A 241 -11.66 -9.98 -11.16
N THR A 242 -11.93 -11.09 -10.48
CA THR A 242 -12.73 -11.08 -9.24
C THR A 242 -11.93 -10.36 -8.14
N PRO A 243 -12.49 -9.29 -7.53
CA PRO A 243 -11.82 -8.62 -6.44
C PRO A 243 -11.71 -9.53 -5.21
N GLN A 244 -10.56 -9.51 -4.57
CA GLN A 244 -10.39 -10.15 -3.27
C GLN A 244 -11.21 -9.42 -2.20
N LYS A 245 -11.58 -10.14 -1.14
CA LYS A 245 -12.19 -9.52 0.03
C LYS A 245 -11.13 -8.66 0.74
N ALA A 246 -11.56 -7.53 1.27
CA ALA A 246 -10.66 -6.72 2.10
C ALA A 246 -10.14 -7.57 3.27
N GLN A 247 -8.84 -7.49 3.52
CA GLN A 247 -8.17 -8.22 4.60
C GLN A 247 -8.28 -9.76 4.46
N SER A 248 -8.34 -10.29 3.24
CA SER A 248 -8.15 -11.71 2.97
C SER A 248 -6.65 -12.01 2.77
N GLU A 249 -6.28 -13.26 2.87
CA GLU A 249 -4.90 -13.74 2.69
C GLU A 249 -4.36 -13.57 1.27
N ALA A 250 -5.17 -13.17 0.31
CA ALA A 250 -4.77 -12.98 -1.09
C ALA A 250 -4.88 -11.52 -1.53
#